data_aa2be593fb4808be0c29dd9154a6e481
#
_entry.id   aa2be593fb4808be0c29dd9154a6e481
#
_cell.length_a   1.000
_cell.length_b   1.000
_cell.length_c   1.000
_cell.angle_alpha   90.00
_cell.angle_beta   90.00
_cell.angle_gamma   90.00
#
_symmetry.space_group_name_H-M   'P 1'
#
loop_
_entity.id
_entity.type
_entity.pdbx_description
1 polymer ?
#
loop_
_entity_poly.entity_id
_entity_poly.type
_entity_poly.pdbx_seq_one_letter_code
_entity_poly.pdbx_strand_id
1 'polypeptide(L)'
;AVVGVWRYGLSARFRHKGVRSHSPYVGWMKWHHYAGLLFGVLTITWVFSGLVSLDVIPGIRETRYSPQQVAEGARSVQGEGGVIDLSSLSLENLRTATATVSRSFPAKEFELLQFGGETYLIAYRAPTADEVNAWESRSGMDFITPTPEGEHVLVSSRQPDRTFARFDDEAMMCVARAAMPGSAIRDAVWLHEYDDYYYKTVSSFDLGLPRMAKPLPVLRVRYDDAAETWLYLTSSPGQILKVERLDRANRWGYYGLHGLD
;
A
#
# COMPACT_ATOMS: atom_id res chain seq x y z
N ALA A 1 20.66 14.02 -26.50
CA ALA A 1 19.89 12.84 -26.92
C ALA A 1 19.11 13.10 -28.23
N VAL A 2 18.19 14.08 -28.31
CA VAL A 2 17.30 14.34 -29.46
C VAL A 2 18.10 14.51 -30.79
N VAL A 3 19.14 15.36 -30.79
CA VAL A 3 20.03 15.57 -31.95
C VAL A 3 20.78 14.29 -32.30
N GLY A 4 21.18 13.49 -31.31
CA GLY A 4 21.84 12.21 -31.51
C GLY A 4 20.90 11.18 -32.18
N VAL A 5 19.66 11.07 -31.73
CA VAL A 5 18.63 10.23 -32.34
C VAL A 5 18.33 10.67 -33.77
N TRP A 6 18.15 11.97 -33.99
CA TRP A 6 17.93 12.50 -35.34
C TRP A 6 19.07 12.21 -36.29
N ARG A 7 20.32 12.26 -35.83
CA ARG A 7 21.50 11.95 -36.62
C ARG A 7 21.78 10.46 -36.78
N TYR A 8 21.15 9.62 -35.94
CA TYR A 8 21.24 8.15 -36.09
C TYR A 8 20.42 7.71 -37.33
N GLY A 9 21.05 7.10 -38.29
CA GLY A 9 20.33 6.59 -39.44
C GLY A 9 19.70 5.22 -39.17
N LEU A 10 18.37 5.13 -39.18
CA LEU A 10 17.65 3.85 -39.10
C LEU A 10 18.06 2.90 -40.22
N SER A 11 18.43 3.43 -41.39
CA SER A 11 19.15 2.71 -42.47
C SER A 11 20.62 3.13 -42.46
N ALA A 12 21.53 2.21 -42.70
CA ALA A 12 22.98 2.47 -42.77
C ALA A 12 23.37 3.38 -43.95
N ARG A 13 22.95 4.68 -43.89
CA ARG A 13 23.08 5.66 -44.98
C ARG A 13 24.42 6.38 -45.01
N PHE A 14 25.24 6.29 -43.98
CA PHE A 14 26.55 6.88 -43.93
C PHE A 14 27.60 5.90 -44.49
N ARG A 15 28.60 6.39 -45.23
CA ARG A 15 29.71 5.59 -45.73
C ARG A 15 31.03 6.10 -45.17
N HIS A 16 31.79 5.20 -44.54
CA HIS A 16 33.13 5.46 -44.04
C HIS A 16 34.10 4.44 -44.59
N LYS A 17 35.03 4.89 -45.43
CA LYS A 17 36.01 4.01 -46.11
C LYS A 17 35.35 2.80 -46.82
N GLY A 18 34.22 3.06 -47.49
CA GLY A 18 33.47 2.00 -48.21
C GLY A 18 32.49 1.18 -47.37
N VAL A 19 32.55 1.23 -46.06
CA VAL A 19 31.66 0.50 -45.16
C VAL A 19 30.44 1.36 -44.80
N ARG A 20 29.24 0.77 -44.86
CA ARG A 20 27.99 1.42 -44.44
C ARG A 20 27.92 1.53 -42.89
N SER A 21 27.44 2.67 -42.41
CA SER A 21 27.30 2.95 -40.99
C SER A 21 25.97 3.62 -40.68
N HIS A 22 25.44 3.38 -39.49
CA HIS A 22 24.30 4.09 -38.93
C HIS A 22 24.69 5.42 -38.29
N SER A 23 25.97 5.62 -37.97
CA SER A 23 26.50 6.84 -37.38
C SER A 23 27.24 7.68 -38.41
N PRO A 24 27.07 9.01 -38.42
CA PRO A 24 27.85 9.91 -39.26
C PRO A 24 29.31 10.07 -38.80
N TYR A 25 29.64 9.52 -37.63
CA TYR A 25 30.95 9.70 -36.98
C TYR A 25 31.83 8.46 -37.12
N VAL A 26 33.14 8.66 -36.96
CA VAL A 26 34.17 7.61 -37.00
C VAL A 26 35.01 7.63 -35.71
N GLY A 27 35.74 6.56 -35.45
CA GLY A 27 36.61 6.45 -34.26
C GLY A 27 35.88 6.66 -32.95
N TRP A 28 36.49 7.35 -32.03
CA TRP A 28 35.92 7.63 -30.70
C TRP A 28 34.60 8.38 -30.75
N MET A 29 34.39 9.28 -31.71
CA MET A 29 33.14 10.00 -31.86
C MET A 29 31.96 9.08 -32.21
N LYS A 30 32.21 7.97 -32.91
CA LYS A 30 31.19 6.96 -33.17
C LYS A 30 30.75 6.24 -31.88
N TRP A 31 31.71 5.87 -31.05
CA TRP A 31 31.43 5.23 -29.78
C TRP A 31 30.72 6.19 -28.81
N HIS A 32 31.17 7.44 -28.76
CA HIS A 32 30.50 8.49 -28.00
C HIS A 32 29.04 8.69 -28.47
N HIS A 33 28.79 8.66 -29.76
CA HIS A 33 27.45 8.78 -30.31
C HIS A 33 26.56 7.58 -29.88
N TYR A 34 27.06 6.35 -29.95
CA TYR A 34 26.30 5.16 -29.53
C TYR A 34 26.06 5.14 -28.03
N ALA A 35 27.06 5.43 -27.23
CA ALA A 35 26.92 5.57 -25.79
C ALA A 35 25.92 6.66 -25.47
N GLY A 36 26.01 7.84 -26.09
CA GLY A 36 25.07 8.94 -25.89
C GLY A 36 23.63 8.62 -26.33
N LEU A 37 23.43 7.76 -27.31
CA LEU A 37 22.08 7.27 -27.64
C LEU A 37 21.54 6.35 -26.54
N LEU A 38 22.34 5.36 -26.10
CA LEU A 38 21.94 4.41 -25.07
C LEU A 38 21.63 5.13 -23.75
N PHE A 39 22.61 5.85 -23.22
CA PHE A 39 22.45 6.58 -21.96
C PHE A 39 21.48 7.76 -22.07
N GLY A 40 21.34 8.36 -23.24
CA GLY A 40 20.38 9.41 -23.50
C GLY A 40 18.94 8.94 -23.43
N VAL A 41 18.65 7.72 -23.91
CA VAL A 41 17.31 7.12 -23.74
C VAL A 41 17.04 6.87 -22.27
N LEU A 42 17.97 6.24 -21.54
CA LEU A 42 17.85 6.00 -20.09
C LEU A 42 17.64 7.31 -19.31
N THR A 43 18.40 8.35 -19.65
CA THR A 43 18.26 9.68 -19.01
C THR A 43 16.89 10.29 -19.29
N ILE A 44 16.38 10.17 -20.52
CA ILE A 44 15.05 10.70 -20.87
C ILE A 44 13.96 9.95 -20.09
N THR A 45 14.01 8.62 -20.01
CA THR A 45 13.03 7.83 -19.26
C THR A 45 13.08 8.18 -17.79
N TRP A 46 14.27 8.34 -17.23
CA TRP A 46 14.46 8.70 -15.82
C TRP A 46 13.96 10.12 -15.50
N VAL A 47 14.31 11.11 -16.32
CA VAL A 47 13.81 12.48 -16.17
C VAL A 47 12.29 12.55 -16.34
N PHE A 48 11.74 11.82 -17.31
CA PHE A 48 10.30 11.76 -17.53
C PHE A 48 9.58 11.13 -16.35
N SER A 49 10.06 10.00 -15.83
CA SER A 49 9.47 9.36 -14.65
C SER A 49 9.58 10.24 -13.41
N GLY A 50 10.70 10.95 -13.23
CA GLY A 50 10.85 11.95 -12.18
C GLY A 50 9.86 13.10 -12.30
N LEU A 51 9.62 13.60 -13.52
CA LEU A 51 8.61 14.64 -13.77
C LEU A 51 7.20 14.17 -13.43
N VAL A 52 6.87 12.92 -13.80
CA VAL A 52 5.59 12.30 -13.43
C VAL A 52 5.45 12.19 -11.91
N SER A 53 6.53 11.94 -11.17
CA SER A 53 6.51 11.83 -9.71
C SER A 53 6.23 13.15 -8.98
N LEU A 54 6.42 14.27 -9.63
CA LEU A 54 6.22 15.61 -9.06
C LEU A 54 4.78 16.14 -9.19
N ASP A 55 3.83 15.31 -9.64
CA ASP A 55 2.42 15.68 -9.88
C ASP A 55 2.24 16.91 -10.81
N VAL A 56 3.22 17.14 -11.69
CA VAL A 56 3.19 18.26 -12.65
C VAL A 56 2.13 18.06 -13.72
N ILE A 57 1.76 16.81 -13.99
CA ILE A 57 0.76 16.45 -14.99
C ILE A 57 -0.52 16.01 -14.27
N PRO A 58 -1.58 16.86 -14.26
CA PRO A 58 -2.85 16.51 -13.61
C PRO A 58 -3.41 15.19 -14.17
N GLY A 59 -3.90 14.31 -13.27
CA GLY A 59 -4.54 13.04 -13.64
C GLY A 59 -3.61 11.88 -13.92
N ILE A 60 -2.29 12.03 -13.91
CA ILE A 60 -1.36 10.90 -14.03
C ILE A 60 -1.05 10.26 -12.66
N ARG A 61 -1.15 11.02 -11.58
CA ARG A 61 -0.87 10.54 -10.23
C ARG A 61 -1.97 10.93 -9.25
N GLU A 62 -3.16 10.38 -9.43
CA GLU A 62 -4.21 10.41 -8.40
C GLU A 62 -4.04 9.27 -7.39
N THR A 63 -2.80 9.02 -6.93
CA THR A 63 -2.55 8.01 -5.88
C THR A 63 -2.66 8.58 -4.46
N ARG A 64 -2.91 9.87 -4.33
CA ARG A 64 -3.31 10.46 -3.04
C ARG A 64 -4.82 10.37 -2.95
N TYR A 65 -5.30 9.49 -2.09
CA TYR A 65 -6.72 9.47 -1.75
C TYR A 65 -7.16 10.90 -1.42
N SER A 66 -8.19 11.38 -2.11
CA SER A 66 -8.80 12.64 -1.73
C SER A 66 -9.34 12.52 -0.30
N PRO A 67 -9.45 13.61 0.47
CA PRO A 67 -10.07 13.55 1.79
C PRO A 67 -11.45 12.88 1.77
N GLN A 68 -12.18 12.98 0.66
CA GLN A 68 -13.45 12.30 0.44
C GLN A 68 -13.30 10.79 0.31
N GLN A 69 -12.34 10.30 -0.46
CA GLN A 69 -12.06 8.86 -0.60
C GLN A 69 -11.59 8.24 0.70
N VAL A 70 -10.77 8.96 1.48
CA VAL A 70 -10.38 8.54 2.83
C VAL A 70 -11.59 8.46 3.75
N ALA A 71 -12.47 9.46 3.71
CA ALA A 71 -13.70 9.49 4.50
C ALA A 71 -14.70 8.40 4.06
N GLU A 72 -14.81 8.11 2.76
CA GLU A 72 -15.63 7.00 2.24
C GLU A 72 -15.07 5.65 2.66
N GLY A 73 -13.76 5.46 2.56
CA GLY A 73 -13.08 4.26 3.06
C GLY A 73 -13.31 4.07 4.57
N ALA A 74 -13.15 5.12 5.35
CA ALA A 74 -13.41 5.07 6.78
C ALA A 74 -14.87 4.71 7.09
N ARG A 75 -15.83 5.33 6.37
CA ARG A 75 -17.27 5.01 6.54
C ARG A 75 -17.59 3.56 6.17
N SER A 76 -16.98 3.02 5.13
CA SER A 76 -17.21 1.63 4.73
C SER A 76 -16.68 0.64 5.76
N VAL A 77 -15.55 0.96 6.41
CA VAL A 77 -15.01 0.15 7.51
C VAL A 77 -15.89 0.24 8.75
N GLN A 78 -16.29 1.46 9.12
CA GLN A 78 -17.04 1.71 10.33
C GLN A 78 -18.53 1.32 10.22
N GLY A 79 -19.06 1.20 9.00
CA GLY A 79 -20.47 0.94 8.74
C GLY A 79 -21.33 2.21 8.71
N GLU A 80 -22.64 2.04 8.55
CA GLU A 80 -23.58 3.17 8.56
C GLU A 80 -23.50 3.96 9.87
N GLY A 81 -23.14 5.24 9.75
CA GLY A 81 -23.03 6.16 10.88
C GLY A 81 -21.62 6.59 11.26
N GLY A 82 -20.58 5.82 10.92
CA GLY A 82 -19.16 6.21 11.09
C GLY A 82 -18.72 6.57 12.53
N VAL A 83 -19.59 6.40 13.52
CA VAL A 83 -19.38 6.73 14.91
C VAL A 83 -19.52 5.46 15.74
N ILE A 84 -18.64 5.30 16.71
CA ILE A 84 -18.74 4.19 17.66
C ILE A 84 -20.09 4.23 18.34
N ASP A 85 -20.87 3.16 18.18
CA ASP A 85 -22.15 3.02 18.88
C ASP A 85 -21.91 2.63 20.35
N LEU A 86 -21.79 3.63 21.20
CA LEU A 86 -21.63 3.42 22.64
C LEU A 86 -22.88 2.81 23.28
N SER A 87 -24.04 2.86 22.62
CA SER A 87 -25.26 2.26 23.16
C SER A 87 -25.24 0.73 23.12
N SER A 88 -24.46 0.16 22.19
CA SER A 88 -24.20 -1.28 22.11
C SER A 88 -23.24 -1.79 23.20
N LEU A 89 -22.54 -0.88 23.87
CA LEU A 89 -21.57 -1.16 24.92
C LEU A 89 -22.19 -0.96 26.31
N SER A 90 -22.94 -1.95 26.76
CA SER A 90 -23.37 -1.93 28.17
C SER A 90 -22.15 -2.07 29.10
N LEU A 91 -22.26 -1.49 30.31
CA LEU A 91 -21.20 -1.63 31.32
C LEU A 91 -20.95 -3.11 31.67
N GLU A 92 -21.97 -3.94 31.59
CA GLU A 92 -21.88 -5.39 31.82
C GLU A 92 -21.06 -6.07 30.69
N ASN A 93 -21.32 -5.73 29.42
CA ASN A 93 -20.55 -6.25 28.28
C ASN A 93 -19.08 -5.83 28.37
N LEU A 94 -18.80 -4.57 28.73
CA LEU A 94 -17.42 -4.11 28.92
C LEU A 94 -16.71 -4.86 30.06
N ARG A 95 -17.38 -5.08 31.18
CA ARG A 95 -16.82 -5.87 32.30
C ARG A 95 -16.56 -7.31 31.89
N THR A 96 -17.48 -7.92 31.15
CA THR A 96 -17.33 -9.29 30.65
C THR A 96 -16.17 -9.35 29.66
N ALA A 97 -16.09 -8.45 28.69
CA ALA A 97 -15.03 -8.39 27.71
C ALA A 97 -13.65 -8.20 28.36
N THR A 98 -13.51 -7.23 29.27
CA THR A 98 -12.24 -7.01 29.98
C THR A 98 -11.85 -8.21 30.85
N ALA A 99 -12.80 -8.83 31.53
CA ALA A 99 -12.56 -10.05 32.30
C ALA A 99 -12.17 -11.24 31.40
N THR A 100 -12.75 -11.34 30.21
CA THR A 100 -12.42 -12.37 29.24
C THR A 100 -11.00 -12.19 28.72
N VAL A 101 -10.62 -10.98 28.34
CA VAL A 101 -9.25 -10.66 27.93
C VAL A 101 -8.26 -10.94 29.05
N SER A 102 -8.52 -10.46 30.26
CA SER A 102 -7.58 -10.58 31.40
C SER A 102 -7.27 -12.02 31.82
N ARG A 103 -8.10 -13.00 31.43
CA ARG A 103 -7.85 -14.41 31.70
C ARG A 103 -6.77 -15.03 30.79
N SER A 104 -6.64 -14.53 29.58
CA SER A 104 -5.82 -15.17 28.54
C SER A 104 -4.79 -14.26 27.89
N PHE A 105 -4.88 -12.94 28.11
CA PHE A 105 -4.06 -11.96 27.43
C PHE A 105 -3.65 -10.81 28.38
N PRO A 106 -2.34 -10.50 28.49
CA PRO A 106 -1.83 -9.45 29.38
C PRO A 106 -2.02 -8.06 28.74
N ALA A 107 -3.28 -7.62 28.64
CA ALA A 107 -3.62 -6.35 28.04
C ALA A 107 -3.06 -5.18 28.86
N LYS A 108 -2.45 -4.21 28.18
CA LYS A 108 -2.02 -2.93 28.71
C LYS A 108 -2.93 -1.80 28.28
N GLU A 109 -3.47 -1.89 27.06
CA GLU A 109 -4.28 -0.85 26.43
C GLU A 109 -5.50 -1.46 25.78
N PHE A 110 -6.61 -0.70 25.77
CA PHE A 110 -7.84 -1.07 25.11
C PHE A 110 -8.26 0.05 24.17
N GLU A 111 -8.63 -0.31 22.96
CA GLU A 111 -9.17 0.57 21.93
C GLU A 111 -10.57 0.11 21.55
N LEU A 112 -11.46 1.06 21.29
CA LEU A 112 -12.77 0.79 20.72
C LEU A 112 -12.74 1.06 19.22
N LEU A 113 -13.13 0.07 18.44
CA LEU A 113 -13.21 0.14 17.00
C LEU A 113 -14.59 -0.22 16.51
N GLN A 114 -15.13 0.59 15.59
CA GLN A 114 -16.31 0.22 14.80
C GLN A 114 -15.87 -0.45 13.51
N PHE A 115 -16.33 -1.67 13.27
CA PHE A 115 -15.99 -2.41 12.06
C PHE A 115 -17.22 -3.18 11.54
N GLY A 116 -17.58 -2.98 10.28
CA GLY A 116 -18.70 -3.68 9.65
C GLY A 116 -20.04 -3.47 10.35
N GLY A 117 -20.26 -2.32 11.00
CA GLY A 117 -21.48 -2.03 11.77
C GLY A 117 -21.53 -2.65 13.16
N GLU A 118 -20.40 -3.17 13.64
CA GLU A 118 -20.27 -3.72 14.97
C GLU A 118 -19.13 -3.08 15.75
N THR A 119 -19.31 -2.91 17.07
CA THR A 119 -18.28 -2.35 17.94
C THR A 119 -17.40 -3.48 18.52
N TYR A 120 -16.11 -3.30 18.38
CA TYR A 120 -15.08 -4.20 18.92
C TYR A 120 -14.26 -3.50 19.98
N LEU A 121 -13.84 -4.26 20.98
CA LEU A 121 -12.81 -3.89 21.94
C LEU A 121 -11.52 -4.59 21.50
N ILE A 122 -10.50 -3.81 21.14
CA ILE A 122 -9.17 -4.32 20.82
C ILE A 122 -8.31 -4.17 22.06
N ALA A 123 -7.69 -5.25 22.47
CA ALA A 123 -6.79 -5.26 23.61
C ALA A 123 -5.36 -5.48 23.15
N TYR A 124 -4.47 -4.56 23.46
CA TYR A 124 -3.05 -4.60 23.08
C TYR A 124 -2.19 -4.99 24.29
N ARG A 125 -1.26 -5.88 24.08
CA ARG A 125 -0.19 -6.20 25.01
C ARG A 125 0.89 -5.10 24.99
N ALA A 126 1.55 -4.89 26.10
CA ALA A 126 2.78 -4.10 26.07
C ALA A 126 3.81 -4.73 25.13
N PRO A 127 4.53 -3.97 24.31
CA PRO A 127 5.64 -4.50 23.56
C PRO A 127 6.71 -5.06 24.51
N THR A 128 7.36 -6.14 24.12
CA THR A 128 8.47 -6.73 24.86
C THR A 128 9.72 -5.86 24.77
N ALA A 129 10.66 -6.04 25.70
CA ALA A 129 11.94 -5.33 25.66
C ALA A 129 12.69 -5.57 24.33
N ASP A 130 12.62 -6.79 23.78
CA ASP A 130 13.26 -7.12 22.49
C ASP A 130 12.59 -6.40 21.31
N GLU A 131 11.26 -6.27 21.32
CA GLU A 131 10.52 -5.50 20.31
C GLU A 131 10.87 -4.00 20.38
N VAL A 132 10.97 -3.45 21.61
CA VAL A 132 11.40 -2.07 21.83
C VAL A 132 12.85 -1.85 21.40
N ASN A 133 13.78 -2.73 21.81
CA ASN A 133 15.18 -2.65 21.42
C ASN A 133 15.36 -2.78 19.89
N ALA A 134 14.63 -3.70 19.26
CA ALA A 134 14.64 -3.86 17.81
C ALA A 134 14.08 -2.61 17.09
N TRP A 135 13.14 -1.93 17.69
CA TRP A 135 12.61 -0.66 17.20
C TRP A 135 13.61 0.48 17.41
N GLU A 136 14.17 0.66 18.60
CA GLU A 136 15.16 1.69 18.92
C GLU A 136 16.44 1.55 18.07
N SER A 137 16.90 0.32 17.84
CA SER A 137 18.07 0.07 16.98
C SER A 137 17.88 0.46 15.52
N ARG A 138 16.62 0.52 15.06
CA ARG A 138 16.26 0.95 13.69
C ARG A 138 15.99 2.45 13.59
N SER A 139 15.69 3.10 14.72
CA SER A 139 15.15 4.46 14.76
C SER A 139 16.21 5.56 14.90
N GLY A 140 17.45 5.31 14.58
CA GLY A 140 18.59 6.24 14.77
C GLY A 140 18.41 7.69 14.29
N MET A 141 17.26 8.06 13.70
CA MET A 141 16.91 9.44 13.29
C MET A 141 15.40 9.75 13.30
N ASP A 142 14.54 8.96 13.91
CA ASP A 142 13.10 9.06 13.61
C ASP A 142 12.23 9.53 14.77
N PHE A 143 11.85 10.79 14.72
CA PHE A 143 10.81 11.38 15.56
C PHE A 143 9.37 10.97 15.14
N ILE A 144 9.21 10.13 14.10
CA ILE A 144 7.91 9.81 13.46
C ILE A 144 7.64 8.30 13.43
N THR A 145 8.46 7.49 14.10
CA THR A 145 8.23 6.05 14.18
C THR A 145 7.07 5.74 15.10
N PRO A 146 5.99 5.15 14.58
CA PRO A 146 4.97 4.61 15.48
C PRO A 146 5.63 3.57 16.39
N THR A 147 5.27 3.61 17.66
CA THR A 147 5.67 2.61 18.65
C THR A 147 5.30 1.22 18.11
N PRO A 148 6.13 0.18 18.34
CA PRO A 148 5.77 -1.17 17.92
C PRO A 148 4.42 -1.54 18.53
N GLU A 149 3.45 -1.82 17.68
CA GLU A 149 2.17 -2.37 18.12
C GLU A 149 2.45 -3.74 18.69
N GLY A 150 2.10 -3.94 19.96
CA GLY A 150 2.14 -5.25 20.59
C GLY A 150 1.12 -6.20 19.95
N GLU A 151 1.28 -7.48 20.24
CA GLU A 151 0.25 -8.46 19.95
C GLU A 151 -1.10 -7.99 20.49
N HIS A 152 -2.18 -8.28 19.79
CA HIS A 152 -3.51 -7.84 20.19
C HIS A 152 -4.56 -8.94 20.00
N VAL A 153 -5.66 -8.79 20.70
CA VAL A 153 -6.85 -9.62 20.57
C VAL A 153 -8.09 -8.74 20.48
N LEU A 154 -9.10 -9.22 19.77
CA LEU A 154 -10.39 -8.54 19.60
C LEU A 154 -11.45 -9.22 20.44
N VAL A 155 -12.40 -8.44 20.93
CA VAL A 155 -13.63 -8.90 21.56
C VAL A 155 -14.79 -8.15 20.92
N SER A 156 -15.76 -8.88 20.39
CA SER A 156 -16.98 -8.29 19.84
C SER A 156 -17.92 -7.82 20.94
N SER A 157 -18.60 -6.70 20.73
CA SER A 157 -19.65 -6.22 21.64
C SER A 157 -20.83 -7.20 21.74
N ARG A 158 -21.06 -8.02 20.72
CA ARG A 158 -22.11 -9.07 20.69
C ARG A 158 -21.70 -10.37 21.35
N GLN A 159 -20.38 -10.63 21.44
CA GLN A 159 -19.81 -11.83 22.04
C GLN A 159 -18.70 -11.48 23.03
N PRO A 160 -19.04 -10.82 24.15
CA PRO A 160 -18.05 -10.29 25.10
C PRO A 160 -17.32 -11.38 25.89
N ASP A 161 -17.78 -12.62 25.80
CA ASP A 161 -17.21 -13.80 26.47
C ASP A 161 -16.15 -14.54 25.64
N ARG A 162 -15.83 -14.06 24.43
CA ARG A 162 -14.88 -14.68 23.52
C ARG A 162 -13.85 -13.67 22.98
N THR A 163 -12.61 -14.14 22.83
CA THR A 163 -11.54 -13.39 22.15
C THR A 163 -11.34 -13.94 20.74
N PHE A 164 -10.99 -13.05 19.81
CA PHE A 164 -10.69 -13.36 18.44
C PHE A 164 -9.31 -12.79 18.07
N ALA A 165 -8.56 -13.50 17.25
CA ALA A 165 -7.27 -13.01 16.73
C ALA A 165 -7.45 -12.05 15.55
N ARG A 166 -8.59 -12.11 14.86
CA ARG A 166 -8.93 -11.32 13.69
C ARG A 166 -10.44 -11.20 13.52
N PHE A 167 -10.90 -10.26 12.71
CA PHE A 167 -12.29 -10.20 12.28
C PHE A 167 -12.68 -11.47 11.54
N ASP A 168 -13.93 -11.86 11.68
CA ASP A 168 -14.46 -13.01 10.94
C ASP A 168 -14.68 -12.68 9.46
N ASP A 169 -14.77 -13.73 8.65
CA ASP A 169 -14.88 -13.60 7.20
C ASP A 169 -16.19 -12.92 6.77
N GLU A 170 -17.25 -13.04 7.55
CA GLU A 170 -18.54 -12.40 7.26
C GLU A 170 -18.47 -10.89 7.49
N ALA A 171 -17.89 -10.45 8.61
CA ALA A 171 -17.65 -9.04 8.88
C ALA A 171 -16.75 -8.41 7.81
N MET A 172 -15.68 -9.11 7.41
CA MET A 172 -14.78 -8.67 6.35
C MET A 172 -15.51 -8.52 5.02
N MET A 173 -16.34 -9.49 4.64
CA MET A 173 -17.13 -9.44 3.41
C MET A 173 -18.25 -8.40 3.47
N CYS A 174 -18.82 -8.13 4.64
CA CYS A 174 -19.78 -7.05 4.83
C CYS A 174 -19.13 -5.70 4.54
N VAL A 175 -17.96 -5.44 5.11
CA VAL A 175 -17.17 -4.21 4.85
C VAL A 175 -16.80 -4.11 3.38
N ALA A 176 -16.35 -5.19 2.76
CA ALA A 176 -16.02 -5.20 1.33
C ALA A 176 -17.22 -4.81 0.46
N ARG A 177 -18.42 -5.34 0.72
CA ARG A 177 -19.64 -4.94 0.00
C ARG A 177 -20.00 -3.48 0.22
N ALA A 178 -19.86 -3.00 1.45
CA ALA A 178 -20.14 -1.60 1.82
C ALA A 178 -19.16 -0.61 1.19
N ALA A 179 -17.91 -1.04 0.98
CA ALA A 179 -16.86 -0.21 0.38
C ALA A 179 -17.13 0.14 -1.10
N MET A 180 -17.83 -0.73 -1.82
CA MET A 180 -18.13 -0.57 -3.25
C MET A 180 -19.59 -0.90 -3.54
N PRO A 181 -20.54 -0.07 -3.07
CA PRO A 181 -21.96 -0.31 -3.26
C PRO A 181 -22.31 -0.29 -4.77
N GLY A 182 -23.03 -1.34 -5.20
CA GLY A 182 -23.43 -1.50 -6.61
C GLY A 182 -22.39 -2.19 -7.50
N SER A 183 -21.18 -2.46 -7.04
CA SER A 183 -20.18 -3.24 -7.77
C SER A 183 -20.23 -4.72 -7.37
N ALA A 184 -20.25 -5.60 -8.36
CA ALA A 184 -20.18 -7.04 -8.09
C ALA A 184 -18.76 -7.43 -7.63
N ILE A 185 -18.67 -8.30 -6.63
CA ILE A 185 -17.41 -8.91 -6.23
C ILE A 185 -17.10 -10.04 -7.21
N ARG A 186 -15.98 -9.92 -7.91
CA ARG A 186 -15.47 -10.93 -8.84
C ARG A 186 -14.82 -12.09 -8.11
N ASP A 187 -13.98 -11.80 -7.13
CA ASP A 187 -13.38 -12.78 -6.23
C ASP A 187 -12.91 -12.14 -4.93
N ALA A 188 -12.74 -12.99 -3.90
CA ALA A 188 -12.19 -12.62 -2.61
C ALA A 188 -11.24 -13.73 -2.16
N VAL A 189 -9.97 -13.37 -1.89
CA VAL A 189 -8.91 -14.34 -1.58
C VAL A 189 -8.09 -13.84 -0.40
N TRP A 190 -7.85 -14.71 0.58
CA TRP A 190 -6.90 -14.46 1.64
C TRP A 190 -5.47 -14.60 1.13
N LEU A 191 -4.68 -13.54 1.27
CA LEU A 191 -3.25 -13.54 0.97
C LEU A 191 -2.47 -13.71 2.28
N HIS A 192 -1.60 -14.69 2.28
CA HIS A 192 -0.65 -14.97 3.38
C HIS A 192 0.75 -14.46 3.05
N GLU A 193 0.97 -14.03 1.82
CA GLU A 193 2.20 -13.46 1.31
C GLU A 193 1.91 -12.15 0.58
N TYR A 194 2.93 -11.30 0.46
CA TYR A 194 2.81 -10.05 -0.28
C TYR A 194 2.66 -10.31 -1.78
N ASP A 195 1.85 -9.49 -2.43
CA ASP A 195 1.74 -9.46 -3.90
C ASP A 195 2.31 -8.15 -4.47
N ASP A 196 2.20 -7.97 -5.80
CA ASP A 196 2.75 -6.82 -6.51
C ASP A 196 2.18 -5.46 -6.05
N TYR A 197 1.01 -5.44 -5.41
CA TYR A 197 0.32 -4.20 -5.01
C TYR A 197 0.14 -4.08 -3.50
N TYR A 198 0.10 -5.20 -2.80
CA TYR A 198 0.15 -5.27 -1.35
C TYR A 198 1.51 -5.83 -0.93
N TYR A 199 2.48 -4.97 -0.80
CA TYR A 199 3.87 -5.34 -0.57
C TYR A 199 4.43 -4.61 0.65
N LYS A 200 5.50 -5.17 1.19
CA LYS A 200 6.30 -4.50 2.20
C LYS A 200 6.93 -3.27 1.54
N THR A 201 6.51 -2.09 1.95
CA THR A 201 7.04 -0.85 1.37
C THR A 201 8.54 -0.77 1.64
N VAL A 202 9.33 -0.96 0.59
CA VAL A 202 10.77 -0.70 0.59
C VAL A 202 10.93 0.67 -0.05
N SER A 203 11.11 1.74 0.72
CA SER A 203 11.45 3.02 0.13
C SER A 203 12.92 2.97 -0.29
N SER A 204 13.20 3.17 -1.57
CA SER A 204 14.56 3.34 -2.07
C SER A 204 15.20 4.65 -1.55
N PHE A 205 14.38 5.60 -1.15
CA PHE A 205 14.74 6.75 -0.32
C PHE A 205 14.50 6.36 1.14
N ASP A 206 15.36 5.51 1.67
CA ASP A 206 15.33 5.12 3.06
C ASP A 206 15.91 6.25 3.90
N LEU A 207 15.08 7.24 4.19
CA LEU A 207 15.38 8.31 5.14
C LEU A 207 15.36 7.79 6.59
N GLY A 208 15.55 6.47 6.78
CA GLY A 208 15.52 5.85 8.10
C GLY A 208 14.12 5.68 8.69
N LEU A 209 13.04 6.02 7.97
CA LEU A 209 11.67 5.85 8.48
C LEU A 209 11.36 4.37 8.63
N PRO A 210 10.88 3.90 9.79
CA PRO A 210 10.53 2.51 9.99
C PRO A 210 9.40 2.14 9.04
N ARG A 211 9.66 1.11 8.31
CA ARG A 211 8.72 0.54 7.38
C ARG A 211 7.62 -0.15 8.16
N MET A 212 6.45 0.43 8.19
CA MET A 212 5.27 -0.29 8.62
C MET A 212 5.09 -1.47 7.66
N ALA A 213 5.45 -2.66 8.11
CA ALA A 213 5.12 -3.87 7.38
C ALA A 213 3.59 -3.96 7.36
N LYS A 214 3.00 -3.92 6.17
CA LYS A 214 1.55 -4.12 6.04
C LYS A 214 1.21 -5.49 6.63
N PRO A 215 0.16 -5.58 7.48
CA PRO A 215 -0.14 -6.83 8.16
C PRO A 215 -0.61 -7.94 7.21
N LEU A 216 -0.23 -9.16 7.52
CA LEU A 216 -0.71 -10.38 6.88
C LEU A 216 -1.35 -11.29 7.95
N PRO A 217 -2.35 -12.08 7.61
CA PRO A 217 -2.99 -12.20 6.30
C PRO A 217 -3.88 -10.99 5.97
N VAL A 218 -4.09 -10.75 4.67
CA VAL A 218 -4.95 -9.69 4.15
C VAL A 218 -5.98 -10.27 3.20
N LEU A 219 -7.23 -9.82 3.27
CA LEU A 219 -8.27 -10.19 2.33
C LEU A 219 -8.18 -9.28 1.10
N ARG A 220 -7.86 -9.84 -0.06
CA ARG A 220 -7.95 -9.16 -1.34
C ARG A 220 -9.29 -9.43 -1.98
N VAL A 221 -10.04 -8.37 -2.25
CA VAL A 221 -11.33 -8.42 -2.96
C VAL A 221 -11.18 -7.69 -4.29
N ARG A 222 -11.55 -8.34 -5.39
CA ARG A 222 -11.57 -7.74 -6.72
C ARG A 222 -13.00 -7.51 -7.16
N TYR A 223 -13.25 -6.32 -7.70
CA TYR A 223 -14.58 -5.94 -8.17
C TYR A 223 -14.65 -5.95 -9.70
N ASP A 224 -15.87 -6.18 -10.19
CA ASP A 224 -16.20 -6.09 -11.61
C ASP A 224 -16.75 -4.69 -11.89
N ASP A 225 -15.86 -3.71 -11.85
CA ASP A 225 -16.14 -2.31 -12.11
C ASP A 225 -15.21 -1.76 -13.20
N ALA A 226 -15.53 -0.59 -13.74
CA ALA A 226 -14.77 0.03 -14.85
C ALA A 226 -13.31 0.37 -14.48
N ALA A 227 -13.04 0.61 -13.20
CA ALA A 227 -11.71 0.88 -12.69
C ALA A 227 -10.93 -0.39 -12.34
N GLU A 228 -11.56 -1.57 -12.45
CA GLU A 228 -10.97 -2.86 -12.04
C GLU A 228 -10.40 -2.77 -10.62
N THR A 229 -11.23 -2.30 -9.70
CA THR A 229 -10.82 -2.00 -8.31
C THR A 229 -10.44 -3.26 -7.56
N TRP A 230 -9.31 -3.20 -6.87
CA TRP A 230 -8.86 -4.17 -5.89
C TRP A 230 -8.86 -3.52 -4.51
N LEU A 231 -9.44 -4.21 -3.55
CA LEU A 231 -9.47 -3.80 -2.16
C LEU A 231 -8.65 -4.79 -1.35
N TYR A 232 -7.72 -4.28 -0.56
CA TYR A 232 -7.00 -5.06 0.43
C TYR A 232 -7.48 -4.65 1.81
N LEU A 233 -8.07 -5.59 2.52
CA LEU A 233 -8.68 -5.38 3.80
C LEU A 233 -7.89 -6.16 4.85
N THR A 234 -7.26 -5.46 5.79
CA THR A 234 -6.47 -6.11 6.84
C THR A 234 -7.38 -6.75 7.87
N SER A 235 -6.98 -7.93 8.33
CA SER A 235 -7.78 -8.71 9.28
C SER A 235 -7.82 -8.12 10.70
N SER A 236 -6.94 -7.18 10.98
CA SER A 236 -6.88 -6.37 12.20
C SER A 236 -5.77 -5.31 12.01
N PRO A 237 -5.95 -4.07 12.39
CA PRO A 237 -7.12 -3.37 12.91
C PRO A 237 -8.13 -2.91 11.84
N GLY A 238 -8.30 -3.61 10.72
CA GLY A 238 -9.34 -3.32 9.73
C GLY A 238 -9.01 -2.14 8.82
N GLN A 239 -7.76 -2.03 8.37
CA GLN A 239 -7.37 -0.99 7.40
C GLN A 239 -7.75 -1.40 5.98
N ILE A 240 -8.06 -0.42 5.16
CA ILE A 240 -8.37 -0.61 3.74
C ILE A 240 -7.28 0.03 2.88
N LEU A 241 -6.78 -0.74 1.90
CA LEU A 241 -6.01 -0.22 0.78
C LEU A 241 -6.79 -0.47 -0.51
N LYS A 242 -7.14 0.58 -1.21
CA LYS A 242 -7.81 0.54 -2.52
C LYS A 242 -6.76 0.72 -3.62
N VAL A 243 -6.80 -0.12 -4.65
CA VAL A 243 -5.89 -0.08 -5.80
C VAL A 243 -6.72 -0.18 -7.08
N GLU A 244 -6.68 0.83 -7.92
CA GLU A 244 -7.38 0.87 -9.20
C GLU A 244 -6.44 0.53 -10.36
N ARG A 245 -7.00 0.33 -11.55
CA ARG A 245 -6.22 0.05 -12.77
C ARG A 245 -5.20 1.15 -13.06
N LEU A 246 -5.57 2.41 -12.82
CA LEU A 246 -4.66 3.53 -13.04
C LEU A 246 -3.49 3.51 -12.04
N ASP A 247 -3.73 3.16 -10.77
CA ASP A 247 -2.66 3.02 -9.77
C ASP A 247 -1.68 1.92 -10.16
N ARG A 248 -2.22 0.80 -10.66
CA ARG A 248 -1.38 -0.31 -11.15
C ARG A 248 -0.54 0.10 -12.37
N ALA A 249 -1.13 0.84 -13.31
CA ALA A 249 -0.43 1.35 -14.49
C ALA A 249 0.64 2.39 -14.10
N ASN A 250 0.32 3.30 -13.18
CA ASN A 250 1.24 4.31 -12.67
C ASN A 250 2.41 3.68 -11.92
N ARG A 251 2.16 2.62 -11.13
CA ARG A 251 3.23 1.88 -10.49
C ARG A 251 4.24 1.34 -11.52
N TRP A 252 3.74 0.66 -12.56
CA TRP A 252 4.61 0.15 -13.64
C TRP A 252 5.32 1.26 -14.40
N GLY A 253 4.61 2.35 -14.69
CA GLY A 253 5.20 3.52 -15.37
C GLY A 253 6.27 4.21 -14.54
N TYR A 254 6.05 4.36 -13.24
CA TYR A 254 7.03 5.02 -12.36
C TYR A 254 8.18 4.09 -11.99
N TYR A 255 7.91 2.95 -11.35
CA TYR A 255 8.97 2.06 -10.86
C TYR A 255 9.72 1.38 -12.01
N GLY A 256 9.02 0.92 -13.06
CA GLY A 256 9.64 0.30 -14.21
C GLY A 256 10.52 1.24 -15.01
N LEU A 257 10.15 2.53 -15.13
CA LEU A 257 10.96 3.52 -15.85
C LEU A 257 12.02 4.19 -14.99
N HIS A 258 11.80 4.29 -13.68
CA HIS A 258 12.70 4.99 -12.76
C HIS A 258 13.72 4.06 -12.13
N GLY A 259 13.29 2.89 -11.68
CA GLY A 259 14.13 1.89 -11.02
C GLY A 259 14.75 0.87 -11.97
N LEU A 260 14.18 0.68 -13.16
CA LEU A 260 14.49 -0.42 -14.07
C LEU A 260 14.27 -1.81 -13.42
N ASP A 261 13.33 -1.87 -12.47
CA ASP A 261 12.93 -3.08 -11.76
C ASP A 261 11.77 -3.81 -12.48
#